data_34c3fc7da113239afee6bf50e67e3ca4
#
_entry.id   34c3fc7da113239afee6bf50e67e3ca4
#
_cell.length_a   1.000
_cell.length_b   1.000
_cell.length_c   1.000
_cell.angle_alpha   90.00
_cell.angle_beta   90.00
_cell.angle_gamma   90.00
#
_symmetry.space_group_name_H-M   'P 1'
#
loop_
_entity.id
_entity.type
_entity.pdbx_description
1 polymer ?
#
loop_
_entity_poly.entity_id
_entity_poly.type
_entity_poly.pdbx_seq_one_letter_code
_entity_poly.pdbx_strand_id
1 'polypeptide(L)'
;MATITFKKGDEWLAKIAKLEALSRDQICGKAIYGAAEIVADEIRSELKKVPTDESWGTDGDQTAGPRKAQKKGLYDSLGIASMQDNGKGFLNVKIGFDGYNELKSARWPKGQPNQMVARSVERGTTYMKPNKFVKKAMAKSRTRALAFMKESVDKSIEEIMKG
;
A
#
# COMPACT_ATOMS: atom_id res chain seq x y z
N MET A 1 30.43 38.21 -33.70
CA MET A 1 29.62 37.55 -32.67
C MET A 1 28.83 36.41 -33.31
N ALA A 2 28.90 35.22 -32.77
CA ALA A 2 28.10 34.09 -33.25
C ALA A 2 26.81 34.03 -32.40
N THR A 3 25.66 34.15 -33.07
CA THR A 3 24.35 34.00 -32.40
C THR A 3 23.87 32.58 -32.62
N ILE A 4 23.71 31.83 -31.54
CA ILE A 4 23.12 30.48 -31.56
C ILE A 4 21.62 30.66 -31.32
N THR A 5 20.81 30.36 -32.29
CA THR A 5 19.34 30.41 -32.18
C THR A 5 18.82 28.98 -32.07
N PHE A 6 18.17 28.62 -30.96
CA PHE A 6 17.48 27.35 -30.80
C PHE A 6 16.13 27.42 -31.57
N LYS A 7 16.06 26.79 -32.71
CA LYS A 7 14.78 26.55 -33.39
C LYS A 7 14.00 25.52 -32.59
N LYS A 8 12.80 25.82 -32.14
CA LYS A 8 11.91 25.04 -31.28
C LYS A 8 12.17 25.14 -29.77
N GLY A 9 12.93 26.11 -29.30
CA GLY A 9 13.14 26.35 -27.87
C GLY A 9 11.83 26.56 -27.10
N ASP A 10 10.87 27.28 -27.69
CA ASP A 10 9.59 27.59 -27.06
C ASP A 10 8.71 26.35 -26.90
N GLU A 11 8.67 25.43 -27.89
CA GLU A 11 7.95 24.15 -27.77
C GLU A 11 8.55 23.26 -26.67
N TRP A 12 9.87 23.26 -26.56
CA TRP A 12 10.57 22.49 -25.55
C TRP A 12 10.37 23.07 -24.15
N LEU A 13 10.43 24.37 -24.00
CA LEU A 13 10.12 25.07 -22.75
C LEU A 13 8.67 24.84 -22.32
N ALA A 14 7.72 24.86 -23.25
CA ALA A 14 6.32 24.53 -22.96
C ALA A 14 6.15 23.08 -22.48
N LYS A 15 6.87 22.12 -23.06
CA LYS A 15 6.86 20.72 -22.61
C LYS A 15 7.46 20.57 -21.21
N ILE A 16 8.57 21.24 -20.91
CA ILE A 16 9.16 21.24 -19.56
C ILE A 16 8.20 21.85 -18.54
N ALA A 17 7.59 23.00 -18.85
CA ALA A 17 6.63 23.63 -17.96
C ALA A 17 5.41 22.74 -17.70
N LYS A 18 4.90 22.04 -18.73
CA LYS A 18 3.84 21.04 -18.58
C LYS A 18 4.26 19.86 -17.71
N LEU A 19 5.49 19.38 -17.88
CA LEU A 19 6.06 18.30 -17.09
C LEU A 19 6.19 18.72 -15.62
N GLU A 20 6.64 19.93 -15.34
CA GLU A 20 6.75 20.51 -14.01
C GLU A 20 5.38 20.67 -13.34
N ALA A 21 4.38 21.15 -14.06
CA ALA A 21 3.01 21.31 -13.57
C ALA A 21 2.32 19.98 -13.26
N LEU A 22 2.58 18.93 -14.05
CA LEU A 22 1.94 17.61 -13.91
C LEU A 22 2.75 16.62 -13.06
N SER A 23 4.05 16.90 -12.82
CA SER A 23 5.00 15.91 -12.26
C SER A 23 4.61 15.41 -10.88
N ARG A 24 4.08 16.28 -10.04
CA ARG A 24 3.85 15.95 -8.64
C ARG A 24 2.61 15.08 -8.46
N ASP A 25 1.45 15.58 -8.79
CA ASP A 25 0.19 14.92 -8.44
C ASP A 25 -0.22 13.85 -9.46
N GLN A 26 -0.03 14.13 -10.76
CA GLN A 26 -0.48 13.20 -11.78
C GLN A 26 0.56 12.12 -12.09
N ILE A 27 1.83 12.46 -12.27
CA ILE A 27 2.87 11.48 -12.62
C ILE A 27 3.27 10.67 -11.40
N CYS A 28 3.72 11.34 -10.33
CA CYS A 28 4.15 10.65 -9.12
C CYS A 28 2.97 9.98 -8.40
N GLY A 29 1.81 10.65 -8.36
CA GLY A 29 0.61 10.10 -7.75
C GLY A 29 0.16 8.80 -8.39
N LYS A 30 0.07 8.76 -9.71
CA LYS A 30 -0.27 7.55 -10.48
C LYS A 30 0.72 6.41 -10.23
N ALA A 31 2.02 6.73 -10.21
CA ALA A 31 3.07 5.74 -9.95
C ALA A 31 2.98 5.18 -8.52
N ILE A 32 2.76 6.03 -7.52
CA ILE A 32 2.65 5.62 -6.12
C ILE A 32 1.40 4.76 -5.88
N TYR A 33 0.23 5.14 -6.43
CA TYR A 33 -0.99 4.35 -6.28
C TYR A 33 -0.87 2.98 -6.95
N GLY A 34 -0.37 2.90 -8.18
CA GLY A 34 -0.17 1.63 -8.85
C GLY A 34 0.83 0.71 -8.14
N ALA A 35 1.90 1.29 -7.57
CA ALA A 35 2.81 0.52 -6.73
C ALA A 35 2.14 0.04 -5.43
N ALA A 36 1.29 0.87 -4.83
CA ALA A 36 0.54 0.50 -3.64
C ALA A 36 -0.47 -0.64 -3.90
N GLU A 37 -1.09 -0.67 -5.08
CA GLU A 37 -1.96 -1.79 -5.49
C GLU A 37 -1.19 -3.10 -5.58
N ILE A 38 0.02 -3.10 -6.16
CA ILE A 38 0.90 -4.28 -6.23
C ILE A 38 1.22 -4.80 -4.82
N VAL A 39 1.52 -3.91 -3.88
CA VAL A 39 1.78 -4.29 -2.48
C VAL A 39 0.52 -4.80 -1.79
N ALA A 40 -0.62 -4.13 -1.97
CA ALA A 40 -1.89 -4.54 -1.37
C ALA A 40 -2.34 -5.93 -1.85
N ASP A 41 -2.17 -6.22 -3.14
CA ASP A 41 -2.50 -7.53 -3.71
C ASP A 41 -1.59 -8.63 -3.16
N GLU A 42 -0.31 -8.34 -2.95
CA GLU A 42 0.58 -9.30 -2.30
C GLU A 42 0.21 -9.51 -0.82
N ILE A 43 -0.22 -8.46 -0.10
CA ILE A 43 -0.73 -8.60 1.28
C ILE A 43 -1.97 -9.50 1.30
N ARG A 44 -2.91 -9.34 0.35
CA ARG A 44 -4.07 -10.24 0.21
C ARG A 44 -3.65 -11.68 -0.05
N SER A 45 -2.65 -11.87 -0.92
CA SER A 45 -2.11 -13.19 -1.23
C SER A 45 -1.48 -13.87 -0.01
N GLU A 46 -0.67 -13.16 0.74
CA GLU A 46 -0.06 -13.71 1.97
C GLU A 46 -1.08 -13.91 3.09
N LEU A 47 -2.08 -13.03 3.21
CA LEU A 47 -3.17 -13.18 4.18
C LEU A 47 -4.00 -14.45 3.91
N LYS A 48 -4.21 -14.82 2.64
CA LYS A 48 -4.87 -16.10 2.30
C LYS A 48 -4.18 -17.32 2.88
N LYS A 49 -2.85 -17.28 2.98
CA LYS A 49 -2.02 -18.37 3.51
C LYS A 49 -1.98 -18.44 5.04
N VAL A 50 -2.40 -17.39 5.74
CA VAL A 50 -2.47 -17.39 7.19
C VAL A 50 -3.49 -18.43 7.64
N PRO A 51 -3.11 -19.41 8.49
CA PRO A 51 -4.06 -20.40 9.01
C PRO A 51 -5.14 -19.73 9.85
N THR A 52 -6.28 -20.38 9.97
CA THR A 52 -7.34 -19.96 10.90
C THR A 52 -7.47 -20.99 12.01
N ASP A 53 -7.77 -20.50 13.20
CA ASP A 53 -7.94 -21.33 14.39
C ASP A 53 -9.12 -20.78 15.21
N GLU A 54 -10.13 -21.61 15.43
CA GLU A 54 -11.33 -21.22 16.17
C GLU A 54 -11.20 -21.50 17.70
N SER A 55 -10.10 -22.11 18.13
CA SER A 55 -9.83 -22.34 19.53
C SER A 55 -9.50 -21.03 20.28
N TRP A 56 -9.53 -21.11 21.60
CA TRP A 56 -9.05 -20.06 22.47
C TRP A 56 -7.61 -20.39 22.87
N GLY A 57 -6.66 -19.55 22.46
CA GLY A 57 -5.29 -19.69 22.91
C GLY A 57 -5.15 -19.41 24.41
N THR A 58 -4.23 -20.11 25.03
CA THR A 58 -3.80 -19.88 26.41
C THR A 58 -2.32 -19.53 26.46
N ASP A 59 -1.85 -19.09 27.61
CA ASP A 59 -0.41 -18.95 27.84
C ASP A 59 0.24 -20.32 27.78
N GLY A 60 1.11 -20.55 26.82
CA GLY A 60 1.74 -21.86 26.56
C GLY A 60 1.08 -22.71 25.47
N ASP A 61 -0.17 -22.45 25.08
CA ASP A 61 -0.85 -23.11 23.96
C ASP A 61 -1.49 -22.06 23.02
N GLN A 62 -0.66 -21.49 22.18
CA GLN A 62 -1.06 -20.42 21.28
C GLN A 62 -1.81 -20.95 20.05
N THR A 63 -2.88 -20.26 19.63
CA THR A 63 -3.57 -20.53 18.37
C THR A 63 -2.63 -20.38 17.17
N ALA A 64 -2.88 -21.15 16.11
CA ALA A 64 -2.08 -21.10 14.88
C ALA A 64 -2.31 -19.80 14.08
N GLY A 65 -3.44 -19.14 14.29
CA GLY A 65 -3.81 -17.92 13.58
C GLY A 65 -5.10 -17.28 14.09
N PRO A 66 -5.62 -16.28 13.38
CA PRO A 66 -6.87 -15.62 13.73
C PRO A 66 -8.09 -16.52 13.47
N ARG A 67 -9.22 -16.18 14.03
CA ARG A 67 -10.51 -16.80 13.69
C ARG A 67 -10.92 -16.46 12.25
N LYS A 68 -11.78 -17.28 11.66
CA LYS A 68 -12.30 -17.05 10.30
C LYS A 68 -12.94 -15.67 10.15
N ALA A 69 -13.76 -15.24 11.11
CA ALA A 69 -14.38 -13.93 11.10
C ALA A 69 -13.36 -12.77 11.16
N GLN A 70 -12.28 -12.94 11.94
CA GLN A 70 -11.19 -11.98 11.99
C GLN A 70 -10.42 -11.91 10.66
N LYS A 71 -10.07 -13.08 10.11
CA LYS A 71 -9.38 -13.16 8.80
C LYS A 71 -10.23 -12.56 7.68
N LYS A 72 -11.54 -12.84 7.68
CA LYS A 72 -12.49 -12.24 6.74
C LYS A 72 -12.51 -10.70 6.88
N GLY A 73 -12.61 -10.20 8.12
CA GLY A 73 -12.57 -8.77 8.40
C GLY A 73 -11.29 -8.10 7.88
N LEU A 74 -10.13 -8.74 8.03
CA LEU A 74 -8.87 -8.27 7.47
C LEU A 74 -8.90 -8.24 5.94
N TYR A 75 -9.41 -9.30 5.32
CA TYR A 75 -9.46 -9.39 3.87
C TYR A 75 -10.37 -8.32 3.25
N ASP A 76 -11.53 -8.09 3.85
CA ASP A 76 -12.53 -7.15 3.38
C ASP A 76 -12.14 -5.67 3.65
N SER A 77 -11.35 -5.43 4.68
CA SER A 77 -10.97 -4.08 5.14
C SER A 77 -9.63 -3.57 4.62
N LEU A 78 -8.86 -4.41 3.90
CA LEU A 78 -7.59 -3.97 3.35
C LEU A 78 -7.80 -2.95 2.25
N GLY A 79 -7.26 -1.76 2.44
CA GLY A 79 -7.39 -0.66 1.51
C GLY A 79 -6.13 0.21 1.39
N ILE A 80 -6.18 1.11 0.42
CA ILE A 80 -5.17 2.12 0.18
C ILE A 80 -5.79 3.47 0.54
N ALA A 81 -5.20 4.17 1.49
CA ALA A 81 -5.66 5.49 1.90
C ALA A 81 -5.42 6.54 0.80
N SER A 82 -6.13 7.66 0.88
CA SER A 82 -5.87 8.81 0.02
C SER A 82 -4.43 9.29 0.16
N MET A 83 -3.89 9.80 -0.94
CA MET A 83 -2.54 10.35 -0.96
C MET A 83 -2.40 11.52 0.02
N GLN A 84 -1.29 11.53 0.71
CA GLN A 84 -0.92 12.58 1.64
C GLN A 84 0.38 13.24 1.19
N ASP A 85 0.40 14.57 1.31
CA ASP A 85 1.60 15.37 1.20
C ASP A 85 2.06 15.74 2.62
N ASN A 86 3.29 15.44 2.95
CA ASN A 86 3.86 15.78 4.26
C ASN A 86 4.33 17.25 4.37
N GLY A 87 4.01 18.10 3.38
CA GLY A 87 4.42 19.51 3.34
C GLY A 87 5.88 19.77 2.98
N LYS A 88 6.68 18.70 2.79
CA LYS A 88 8.11 18.77 2.39
C LYS A 88 8.35 18.26 0.96
N GLY A 89 7.28 18.15 0.16
CA GLY A 89 7.36 17.65 -1.21
C GLY A 89 7.35 16.14 -1.36
N PHE A 90 7.15 15.39 -0.28
CA PHE A 90 7.05 13.93 -0.31
C PHE A 90 5.60 13.50 -0.33
N LEU A 91 5.19 12.85 -1.41
CA LEU A 91 3.90 12.18 -1.53
C LEU A 91 3.99 10.77 -0.94
N ASN A 92 2.96 10.38 -0.21
CA ASN A 92 2.86 9.03 0.33
C ASN A 92 1.41 8.54 0.35
N VAL A 93 1.23 7.24 0.29
CA VAL A 93 -0.02 6.54 0.54
C VAL A 93 0.19 5.50 1.63
N LYS A 94 -0.85 5.23 2.40
CA LYS A 94 -0.83 4.19 3.42
C LYS A 94 -1.68 3.03 2.97
N ILE A 95 -1.16 1.82 3.14
CA ILE A 95 -1.91 0.58 2.97
C ILE A 95 -2.23 0.05 4.35
N GLY A 96 -3.47 -0.27 4.62
CA GLY A 96 -3.86 -0.71 5.96
C GLY A 96 -5.24 -1.33 6.01
N PHE A 97 -5.66 -1.62 7.23
CA PHE A 97 -6.92 -2.28 7.55
C PHE A 97 -7.81 -1.30 8.29
N ASP A 98 -9.00 -1.06 7.78
CA ASP A 98 -9.96 -0.13 8.37
C ASP A 98 -11.15 -0.87 9.00
N GLY A 99 -11.97 -0.15 9.75
CA GLY A 99 -13.21 -0.63 10.33
C GLY A 99 -13.07 -1.76 11.37
N TYR A 100 -14.13 -2.52 11.49
CA TYR A 100 -14.33 -3.53 12.53
C TYR A 100 -14.77 -4.84 11.92
N ASN A 101 -14.37 -5.97 12.53
CA ASN A 101 -14.89 -7.28 12.17
C ASN A 101 -16.22 -7.59 12.87
N GLU A 102 -16.77 -8.76 12.58
CA GLU A 102 -18.08 -9.20 13.09
C GLU A 102 -18.05 -9.69 14.56
N LEU A 103 -16.86 -9.85 15.15
CA LEU A 103 -16.73 -10.40 16.51
C LEU A 103 -16.97 -9.33 17.58
N LYS A 104 -18.17 -9.33 18.09
CA LYS A 104 -18.61 -8.45 19.18
C LYS A 104 -18.35 -9.05 20.55
N SER A 105 -18.00 -8.22 21.49
CA SER A 105 -17.83 -8.57 22.90
C SER A 105 -18.18 -7.38 23.78
N ALA A 106 -18.26 -7.56 25.09
CA ALA A 106 -18.47 -6.45 26.03
C ALA A 106 -17.40 -5.35 25.86
N ARG A 107 -16.14 -5.74 25.59
CA ARG A 107 -15.04 -4.81 25.30
C ARG A 107 -15.14 -4.19 23.90
N TRP A 108 -15.70 -4.90 22.93
CA TRP A 108 -15.77 -4.50 21.53
C TRP A 108 -17.21 -4.61 20.99
N PRO A 109 -18.13 -3.74 21.44
CA PRO A 109 -19.55 -3.87 21.07
C PRO A 109 -19.82 -3.64 19.58
N LYS A 110 -18.94 -2.93 18.88
CA LYS A 110 -19.00 -2.73 17.42
C LYS A 110 -18.20 -3.78 16.59
N GLY A 111 -17.56 -4.73 17.27
CA GLY A 111 -16.59 -5.66 16.68
C GLY A 111 -15.15 -5.25 17.02
N GLN A 112 -14.20 -6.14 16.77
CA GLN A 112 -12.79 -5.85 17.00
C GLN A 112 -12.24 -4.97 15.87
N PRO A 113 -11.43 -3.92 16.17
CA PRO A 113 -10.78 -3.11 15.14
C PRO A 113 -9.87 -3.98 14.26
N ASN A 114 -10.06 -3.94 12.95
CA ASN A 114 -9.27 -4.74 12.00
C ASN A 114 -7.78 -4.41 12.06
N GLN A 115 -7.42 -3.14 12.26
CA GLN A 115 -6.04 -2.72 12.43
C GLN A 115 -5.37 -3.39 13.64
N MET A 116 -6.08 -3.54 14.76
CA MET A 116 -5.57 -4.23 15.94
C MET A 116 -5.38 -5.73 15.67
N VAL A 117 -6.36 -6.35 15.02
CA VAL A 117 -6.29 -7.76 14.63
C VAL A 117 -5.11 -8.01 13.68
N ALA A 118 -4.92 -7.17 12.66
CA ALA A 118 -3.80 -7.25 11.73
C ALA A 118 -2.45 -7.21 12.46
N ARG A 119 -2.31 -6.28 13.42
CA ARG A 119 -1.11 -6.17 14.25
C ARG A 119 -0.88 -7.41 15.10
N SER A 120 -1.94 -7.97 15.68
CA SER A 120 -1.88 -9.17 16.49
C SER A 120 -1.46 -10.40 15.65
N VAL A 121 -2.00 -10.53 14.44
CA VAL A 121 -1.62 -11.60 13.51
C VAL A 121 -0.16 -11.44 13.06
N GLU A 122 0.25 -10.23 12.72
CA GLU A 122 1.62 -9.96 12.25
C GLU A 122 2.68 -10.25 13.32
N ARG A 123 2.45 -9.77 14.55
CA ARG A 123 3.44 -9.82 15.64
C ARG A 123 3.27 -10.99 16.57
N GLY A 124 2.12 -11.64 16.55
CA GLY A 124 1.70 -12.57 17.57
C GLY A 124 1.25 -11.89 18.86
N THR A 125 0.70 -12.67 19.75
CA THR A 125 0.30 -12.28 21.11
C THR A 125 0.65 -13.43 22.07
N THR A 126 0.39 -13.25 23.36
CA THR A 126 0.48 -14.37 24.34
C THR A 126 -0.38 -15.56 23.93
N TYR A 127 -1.47 -15.33 23.20
CA TYR A 127 -2.47 -16.35 22.85
C TYR A 127 -2.44 -16.78 21.38
N MET A 128 -1.65 -16.16 20.52
CA MET A 128 -1.60 -16.45 19.08
C MET A 128 -0.18 -16.37 18.53
N LYS A 129 0.22 -17.35 17.73
CA LYS A 129 1.52 -17.38 17.04
C LYS A 129 1.63 -16.27 16.00
N PRO A 130 2.80 -15.65 15.84
CA PRO A 130 3.00 -14.62 14.81
C PRO A 130 2.95 -15.22 13.41
N ASN A 131 2.24 -14.54 12.52
CA ASN A 131 2.18 -14.83 11.10
C ASN A 131 2.55 -13.58 10.30
N LYS A 132 3.81 -13.32 10.09
CA LYS A 132 4.39 -12.10 9.50
C LYS A 132 3.97 -11.88 8.04
N PHE A 133 2.67 -11.86 7.75
CA PHE A 133 2.12 -11.81 6.40
C PHE A 133 2.39 -10.48 5.69
N VAL A 134 2.30 -9.36 6.42
CA VAL A 134 2.62 -8.03 5.85
C VAL A 134 4.10 -7.94 5.51
N LYS A 135 4.97 -8.34 6.43
CA LYS A 135 6.43 -8.34 6.20
C LYS A 135 6.81 -9.21 4.99
N LYS A 136 6.22 -10.40 4.87
CA LYS A 136 6.45 -11.30 3.73
C LYS A 136 5.96 -10.68 2.42
N ALA A 137 4.77 -10.08 2.42
CA ALA A 137 4.21 -9.42 1.26
C ALA A 137 5.07 -8.24 0.79
N MET A 138 5.51 -7.40 1.72
CA MET A 138 6.40 -6.28 1.39
C MET A 138 7.72 -6.74 0.80
N ALA A 139 8.34 -7.78 1.35
CA ALA A 139 9.59 -8.32 0.81
C ALA A 139 9.42 -8.87 -0.62
N LYS A 140 8.31 -9.56 -0.89
CA LYS A 140 8.00 -10.13 -2.21
C LYS A 140 7.61 -9.11 -3.27
N SER A 141 6.88 -8.07 -2.88
CA SER A 141 6.36 -7.06 -3.82
C SER A 141 7.32 -5.91 -4.09
N ARG A 142 8.32 -5.68 -3.23
CA ARG A 142 9.19 -4.49 -3.29
C ARG A 142 9.81 -4.26 -4.67
N THR A 143 10.44 -5.26 -5.24
CA THR A 143 11.12 -5.13 -6.55
C THR A 143 10.12 -4.81 -7.66
N ARG A 144 8.96 -5.49 -7.69
CA ARG A 144 7.90 -5.23 -8.68
C ARG A 144 7.30 -3.85 -8.52
N ALA A 145 7.04 -3.43 -7.29
CA ALA A 145 6.49 -2.11 -7.00
C ALA A 145 7.44 -0.99 -7.44
N LEU A 146 8.73 -1.10 -7.14
CA LEU A 146 9.74 -0.13 -7.57
C LEU A 146 9.91 -0.11 -9.09
N ALA A 147 9.92 -1.27 -9.76
CA ALA A 147 9.99 -1.36 -11.22
C ALA A 147 8.77 -0.69 -11.87
N PHE A 148 7.56 -0.94 -11.34
CA PHE A 148 6.34 -0.31 -11.81
C PHE A 148 6.38 1.22 -11.64
N MET A 149 6.84 1.72 -10.49
CA MET A 149 6.96 3.17 -10.28
C MET A 149 7.87 3.81 -11.32
N LYS A 150 9.04 3.21 -11.56
CA LYS A 150 10.00 3.71 -12.56
C LYS A 150 9.37 3.73 -13.95
N GLU A 151 8.81 2.60 -14.39
CA GLU A 151 8.18 2.47 -15.72
C GLU A 151 7.01 3.46 -15.89
N SER A 152 6.17 3.62 -14.87
CA SER A 152 5.04 4.55 -14.89
C SER A 152 5.49 6.00 -15.04
N VAL A 153 6.55 6.39 -14.35
CA VAL A 153 7.12 7.73 -14.44
C VAL A 153 7.76 7.95 -15.81
N ASP A 154 8.62 7.03 -16.26
CA ASP A 154 9.30 7.11 -17.55
C ASP A 154 8.29 7.24 -18.70
N LYS A 155 7.25 6.40 -18.70
CA LYS A 155 6.18 6.42 -19.69
C LYS A 155 5.42 7.76 -19.70
N SER A 156 5.09 8.28 -18.52
CA SER A 156 4.39 9.57 -18.42
C SER A 156 5.25 10.72 -18.94
N ILE A 157 6.55 10.69 -18.67
CA ILE A 157 7.51 11.67 -19.21
C ILE A 157 7.57 11.57 -20.73
N GLU A 158 7.70 10.37 -21.27
CA GLU A 158 7.73 10.15 -22.72
C GLU A 158 6.45 10.65 -23.44
N GLU A 159 5.28 10.38 -22.87
CA GLU A 159 4.00 10.82 -23.40
C GLU A 159 3.93 12.36 -23.49
N ILE A 160 4.40 13.06 -22.46
CA ILE A 160 4.44 14.52 -22.43
C ILE A 160 5.45 15.07 -23.44
N MET A 161 6.61 14.43 -23.57
CA MET A 161 7.67 14.90 -24.46
C MET A 161 7.37 14.61 -25.94
N LYS A 162 6.60 13.57 -26.25
CA LYS A 162 6.16 13.26 -27.62
C LYS A 162 4.96 14.10 -28.08
N GLY A 163 4.06 14.45 -27.18
CA GLY A 163 2.86 15.26 -27.42
C GLY A 163 3.16 16.74 -27.49
#